data_309a79c8ec62d85b3c9cb7cf93c7f5d5
#
_entry.id   309a79c8ec62d85b3c9cb7cf93c7f5d5
#
_cell.length_a   1.000
_cell.length_b   1.000
_cell.length_c   1.000
_cell.angle_alpha   90.00
_cell.angle_beta   90.00
_cell.angle_gamma   90.00
#
_symmetry.space_group_name_H-M   'P 1'
#
loop_
_entity.id
_entity.type
_entity.pdbx_description
1 polymer ?
#
loop_
_entity_poly.entity_id
_entity_poly.type
_entity_poly.pdbx_seq_one_letter_code
_entity_poly.pdbx_strand_id
1 'polypeptide(L)'
;MIDFILDLIYPNVCGFCGKINNESLCNECEEKINPKLVCNIDKYEDKFFSEHLYLFKYEENIRKSILEYKFNDKDYLYKTFSKIIIKNEKICGFFKKYDIIIPVPIHKKRFNVRGYNQSELIAKEIAKNIKNIKFENNILFKIQNTNPQSTLNKLDRSINAQNAYSIKNSERLKNKNILLLDDIYTTGSTVNECSRILKLNNAKNIGIITLAKD
;
A
#
# COMPACT_ATOMS: atom_id res chain seq x y z
N MET A 1 18.48 20.70 17.42
CA MET A 1 18.50 20.38 18.87
C MET A 1 17.29 19.55 19.29
N ILE A 2 16.06 19.92 18.89
CA ILE A 2 14.84 19.14 19.19
C ILE A 2 14.89 17.74 18.55
N ASP A 3 15.34 17.64 17.30
CA ASP A 3 15.43 16.35 16.58
C ASP A 3 16.41 15.38 17.28
N PHE A 4 17.52 15.89 17.79
CA PHE A 4 18.49 15.06 18.54
C PHE A 4 17.89 14.51 19.84
N ILE A 5 17.08 15.29 20.55
CA ILE A 5 16.39 14.83 21.78
C ILE A 5 15.29 13.83 21.44
N LEU A 6 14.56 14.06 20.35
CA LEU A 6 13.54 13.10 19.86
C LEU A 6 14.17 11.79 19.43
N ASP A 7 15.31 11.80 18.75
CA ASP A 7 16.03 10.59 18.35
C ASP A 7 16.61 9.82 19.56
N LEU A 8 16.91 10.50 20.66
CA LEU A 8 17.35 9.87 21.90
C LEU A 8 16.20 9.17 22.64
N ILE A 9 15.00 9.75 22.61
CA ILE A 9 13.81 9.20 23.29
C ILE A 9 13.12 8.16 22.39
N TYR A 10 13.11 8.38 21.08
CA TYR A 10 12.50 7.51 20.07
C TYR A 10 13.53 7.14 18.99
N PRO A 11 14.53 6.29 19.33
CA PRO A 11 15.57 5.95 18.38
C PRO A 11 14.98 5.25 17.16
N ASN A 12 15.57 5.50 16.00
CA ASN A 12 15.22 4.74 14.82
C ASN A 12 15.50 3.25 15.05
N VAL A 13 14.56 2.41 14.67
CA VAL A 13 14.67 0.95 14.81
C VAL A 13 14.48 0.26 13.46
N CYS A 14 15.15 -0.85 13.27
CA CYS A 14 14.88 -1.73 12.14
C CYS A 14 13.47 -2.33 12.29
N GLY A 15 12.59 -2.14 11.30
CA GLY A 15 11.20 -2.60 11.38
C GLY A 15 11.05 -4.12 11.50
N PHE A 16 12.00 -4.91 10.98
CA PHE A 16 11.91 -6.36 11.05
C PHE A 16 12.48 -6.98 12.34
N CYS A 17 13.61 -6.50 12.82
CA CYS A 17 14.24 -7.10 14.03
C CYS A 17 14.10 -6.24 15.29
N GLY A 18 13.64 -4.99 15.20
CA GLY A 18 13.49 -4.08 16.33
C GLY A 18 14.79 -3.53 16.91
N LYS A 19 15.97 -3.92 16.40
CA LYS A 19 17.26 -3.39 16.85
C LYS A 19 17.36 -1.91 16.52
N ILE A 20 17.91 -1.12 17.44
CA ILE A 20 18.26 0.28 17.20
C ILE A 20 19.22 0.34 16.00
N ASN A 21 18.91 1.20 15.05
CA ASN A 21 19.66 1.36 13.81
C ASN A 21 19.40 2.76 13.23
N ASN A 22 20.38 3.34 12.57
CA ASN A 22 20.23 4.66 11.94
C ASN A 22 19.19 4.67 10.81
N GLU A 23 18.88 3.51 10.26
CA GLU A 23 17.92 3.35 9.16
C GLU A 23 16.78 2.40 9.57
N SER A 24 15.62 2.55 8.92
CA SER A 24 14.43 1.71 9.16
C SER A 24 14.57 0.24 8.74
N LEU A 25 15.67 -0.12 8.06
CA LEU A 25 16.04 -1.48 7.66
C LEU A 25 17.55 -1.63 7.87
N CYS A 26 17.99 -2.52 8.75
CA CYS A 26 19.40 -2.82 8.96
C CYS A 26 19.92 -3.80 7.88
N ASN A 27 21.23 -3.80 7.65
CA ASN A 27 21.86 -4.62 6.60
C ASN A 27 21.56 -6.12 6.79
N GLU A 28 21.63 -6.63 8.01
CA GLU A 28 21.32 -8.04 8.32
C GLU A 28 19.88 -8.43 7.90
N CYS A 29 18.91 -7.55 8.14
CA CYS A 29 17.52 -7.78 7.70
C CYS A 29 17.35 -7.58 6.20
N GLU A 30 18.06 -6.63 5.60
CA GLU A 30 18.05 -6.40 4.16
C GLU A 30 18.57 -7.62 3.40
N GLU A 31 19.68 -8.22 3.84
CA GLU A 31 20.22 -9.46 3.29
C GLU A 31 19.25 -10.65 3.40
N LYS A 32 18.51 -10.76 4.51
CA LYS A 32 17.51 -11.82 4.71
C LYS A 32 16.24 -11.63 3.91
N ILE A 33 15.87 -10.38 3.59
CA ILE A 33 14.62 -10.08 2.88
C ILE A 33 14.81 -10.02 1.36
N ASN A 34 15.96 -9.60 0.87
CA ASN A 34 16.24 -9.47 -0.55
C ASN A 34 15.98 -10.75 -1.36
N PRO A 35 16.35 -11.97 -0.91
CA PRO A 35 16.03 -13.21 -1.62
C PRO A 35 14.54 -13.51 -1.72
N LYS A 36 13.71 -12.92 -0.84
CA LYS A 36 12.25 -13.08 -0.81
C LYS A 36 11.54 -12.04 -1.68
N LEU A 37 12.28 -11.04 -2.18
CA LEU A 37 11.74 -9.95 -3.00
C LEU A 37 11.47 -10.44 -4.41
N VAL A 38 10.23 -10.73 -4.73
CA VAL A 38 9.80 -11.25 -6.04
C VAL A 38 9.73 -10.15 -7.08
N CYS A 39 9.17 -9.00 -6.72
CA CYS A 39 8.93 -7.84 -7.61
C CYS A 39 8.32 -8.25 -8.95
N ASN A 40 7.24 -9.04 -8.91
CA ASN A 40 6.56 -9.51 -10.11
C ASN A 40 5.48 -8.54 -10.57
N ILE A 41 5.24 -8.49 -11.88
CA ILE A 41 4.18 -7.69 -12.50
C ILE A 41 3.26 -8.62 -13.28
N ASP A 42 2.04 -8.79 -12.78
CA ASP A 42 0.98 -9.51 -13.47
C ASP A 42 0.17 -8.54 -14.33
N LYS A 43 -0.30 -8.99 -15.50
CA LYS A 43 -1.19 -8.26 -16.39
C LYS A 43 -2.59 -8.83 -16.33
N TYR A 44 -3.60 -7.96 -16.46
CA TYR A 44 -5.01 -8.32 -16.39
C TYR A 44 -5.79 -7.65 -17.51
N GLU A 45 -6.61 -8.44 -18.20
CA GLU A 45 -7.52 -7.96 -19.27
C GLU A 45 -8.98 -7.93 -18.79
N ASP A 46 -9.30 -8.74 -17.76
CA ASP A 46 -10.64 -8.93 -17.19
C ASP A 46 -10.92 -8.04 -15.97
N LYS A 47 -10.01 -7.11 -15.62
CA LYS A 47 -10.10 -6.22 -14.47
C LYS A 47 -10.21 -4.76 -14.88
N PHE A 48 -10.62 -3.91 -13.95
CA PHE A 48 -10.61 -2.45 -14.13
C PHE A 48 -9.23 -1.81 -13.99
N PHE A 49 -8.20 -2.61 -13.73
CA PHE A 49 -6.78 -2.23 -13.75
C PHE A 49 -6.01 -3.15 -14.72
N SER A 50 -4.91 -2.64 -15.28
CA SER A 50 -4.17 -3.34 -16.33
C SER A 50 -3.00 -4.17 -15.81
N GLU A 51 -2.39 -3.76 -14.71
CA GLU A 51 -1.19 -4.42 -14.16
C GLU A 51 -1.13 -4.31 -12.63
N HIS A 52 -0.52 -5.30 -12.00
CA HIS A 52 -0.32 -5.38 -10.57
C HIS A 52 1.11 -5.77 -10.26
N LEU A 53 1.85 -4.86 -9.62
CA LEU A 53 3.16 -5.14 -9.05
C LEU A 53 2.99 -5.56 -7.60
N TYR A 54 3.59 -6.67 -7.21
CA TYR A 54 3.70 -7.07 -5.81
C TYR A 54 5.14 -7.38 -5.44
N LEU A 55 5.50 -7.06 -4.20
CA LEU A 55 6.88 -7.19 -3.73
C LEU A 55 7.19 -8.62 -3.30
N PHE A 56 6.28 -9.23 -2.55
CA PHE A 56 6.50 -10.52 -1.88
C PHE A 56 5.34 -11.48 -2.13
N LYS A 57 5.60 -12.79 -1.93
CA LYS A 57 4.55 -13.75 -1.65
C LYS A 57 4.06 -13.57 -0.21
N TYR A 58 2.75 -13.76 0.04
CA TYR A 58 2.16 -13.60 1.36
C TYR A 58 2.38 -14.86 2.23
N GLU A 59 3.62 -15.10 2.62
CA GLU A 59 4.07 -16.30 3.33
C GLU A 59 4.83 -15.93 4.61
N GLU A 60 4.77 -16.81 5.62
CA GLU A 60 5.59 -16.80 6.85
C GLU A 60 5.92 -15.40 7.44
N ASN A 61 7.21 -15.03 7.38
CA ASN A 61 7.72 -13.80 7.99
C ASN A 61 7.13 -12.52 7.37
N ILE A 62 6.85 -12.52 6.06
CA ILE A 62 6.20 -11.39 5.39
C ILE A 62 4.78 -11.23 5.91
N ARG A 63 4.03 -12.33 6.00
CA ARG A 63 2.68 -12.34 6.58
C ARG A 63 2.70 -11.82 8.02
N LYS A 64 3.65 -12.30 8.85
CA LYS A 64 3.81 -11.84 10.23
C LYS A 64 4.05 -10.33 10.29
N SER A 65 5.01 -9.80 9.52
CA SER A 65 5.34 -8.37 9.50
C SER A 65 4.17 -7.50 9.05
N ILE A 66 3.40 -7.93 8.04
CA ILE A 66 2.22 -7.19 7.58
C ILE A 66 1.09 -7.24 8.63
N LEU A 67 0.92 -8.35 9.36
CA LEU A 67 -0.05 -8.44 10.45
C LEU A 67 0.36 -7.56 11.64
N GLU A 68 1.64 -7.52 12.00
CA GLU A 68 2.17 -6.61 13.01
C GLU A 68 1.94 -5.15 12.64
N TYR A 69 2.16 -4.80 11.36
CA TYR A 69 1.86 -3.47 10.81
C TYR A 69 0.36 -3.12 10.87
N LYS A 70 -0.53 -4.12 10.77
CA LYS A 70 -1.99 -3.91 10.81
C LYS A 70 -2.58 -3.82 12.21
N PHE A 71 -2.02 -4.53 13.19
CA PHE A 71 -2.73 -4.83 14.43
C PHE A 71 -1.92 -4.59 15.70
N ASN A 72 -0.63 -4.30 15.63
CA ASN A 72 0.26 -4.24 16.81
C ASN A 72 0.95 -2.87 16.96
N ASP A 73 0.30 -1.79 16.52
CA ASP A 73 0.79 -0.40 16.63
C ASP A 73 2.20 -0.15 16.08
N LYS A 74 2.66 -1.02 15.15
CA LYS A 74 3.96 -0.90 14.51
C LYS A 74 3.86 -0.04 13.24
N ASP A 75 3.32 1.16 13.38
CA ASP A 75 3.17 2.10 12.26
C ASP A 75 4.52 2.40 11.59
N TYR A 76 5.62 2.47 12.36
CA TYR A 76 6.98 2.72 11.87
C TYR A 76 7.44 1.75 10.77
N LEU A 77 6.80 0.58 10.62
CA LEU A 77 7.05 -0.37 9.52
C LEU A 77 6.81 0.24 8.12
N TYR A 78 6.02 1.33 8.02
CA TYR A 78 5.89 2.02 6.73
C TYR A 78 7.24 2.48 6.19
N LYS A 79 8.14 2.97 7.06
CA LYS A 79 9.48 3.41 6.67
C LYS A 79 10.29 2.26 6.08
N THR A 80 10.20 1.07 6.69
CA THR A 80 10.89 -0.14 6.24
C THR A 80 10.40 -0.60 4.86
N PHE A 81 9.08 -0.74 4.69
CA PHE A 81 8.51 -1.13 3.39
C PHE A 81 8.76 -0.07 2.30
N SER A 82 8.62 1.20 2.63
CA SER A 82 8.92 2.28 1.67
C SER A 82 10.38 2.27 1.25
N LYS A 83 11.31 2.02 2.17
CA LYS A 83 12.76 1.92 1.85
C LYS A 83 13.04 0.79 0.87
N ILE A 84 12.43 -0.40 1.05
CA ILE A 84 12.56 -1.53 0.12
C ILE A 84 12.06 -1.13 -1.27
N ILE A 85 10.92 -0.42 -1.34
CA ILE A 85 10.33 0.04 -2.59
C ILE A 85 11.25 1.05 -3.28
N ILE A 86 11.71 2.07 -2.57
CA ILE A 86 12.48 3.20 -3.12
C ILE A 86 13.89 2.76 -3.57
N LYS A 87 14.51 1.79 -2.89
CA LYS A 87 15.81 1.25 -3.28
C LYS A 87 15.77 0.36 -4.54
N ASN A 88 14.60 -0.14 -4.94
CA ASN A 88 14.49 -1.09 -6.04
C ASN A 88 14.22 -0.37 -7.38
N GLU A 89 15.18 -0.43 -8.30
CA GLU A 89 15.12 0.24 -9.61
C GLU A 89 13.94 -0.24 -10.48
N LYS A 90 13.62 -1.55 -10.46
CA LYS A 90 12.48 -2.10 -11.20
C LYS A 90 11.16 -1.52 -10.72
N ILE A 91 11.01 -1.38 -9.40
CA ILE A 91 9.83 -0.77 -8.79
C ILE A 91 9.78 0.72 -9.11
N CYS A 92 10.89 1.43 -8.98
CA CYS A 92 10.97 2.84 -9.37
C CYS A 92 10.65 3.05 -10.85
N GLY A 93 11.08 2.15 -11.74
CA GLY A 93 10.71 2.14 -13.15
C GLY A 93 9.21 1.97 -13.38
N PHE A 94 8.54 1.14 -12.57
CA PHE A 94 7.09 0.94 -12.60
C PHE A 94 6.34 2.23 -12.26
N PHE A 95 6.78 2.98 -11.26
CA PHE A 95 6.16 4.24 -10.83
C PHE A 95 6.18 5.33 -11.93
N LYS A 96 7.16 5.34 -12.82
CA LYS A 96 7.27 6.33 -13.90
C LYS A 96 6.09 6.32 -14.89
N LYS A 97 5.27 5.27 -14.89
CA LYS A 97 4.08 5.14 -15.72
C LYS A 97 2.87 5.90 -15.17
N TYR A 98 2.92 6.37 -13.92
CA TYR A 98 1.77 6.88 -13.18
C TYR A 98 1.97 8.33 -12.75
N ASP A 99 0.88 9.09 -12.77
CA ASP A 99 0.84 10.50 -12.39
C ASP A 99 0.51 10.67 -10.90
N ILE A 100 -0.37 9.79 -10.38
CA ILE A 100 -0.95 9.91 -9.04
C ILE A 100 -0.89 8.56 -8.34
N ILE A 101 -0.46 8.56 -7.08
CA ILE A 101 -0.59 7.41 -6.17
C ILE A 101 -1.73 7.66 -5.18
N ILE A 102 -2.68 6.72 -5.13
CA ILE A 102 -3.84 6.76 -4.25
C ILE A 102 -3.79 5.54 -3.34
N PRO A 103 -3.76 5.71 -2.01
CA PRO A 103 -3.88 4.59 -1.09
C PRO A 103 -5.31 4.04 -1.08
N VAL A 104 -5.45 2.72 -1.03
CA VAL A 104 -6.76 2.10 -0.78
C VAL A 104 -7.23 2.51 0.62
N PRO A 105 -8.42 3.14 0.75
CA PRO A 105 -8.87 3.66 2.03
C PRO A 105 -9.41 2.56 2.93
N ILE A 106 -9.23 2.72 4.24
CA ILE A 106 -9.88 1.93 5.27
C ILE A 106 -11.12 2.65 5.79
N HIS A 107 -12.07 1.91 6.34
CA HIS A 107 -13.27 2.51 6.93
C HIS A 107 -12.94 3.26 8.23
N LYS A 108 -13.68 4.36 8.53
CA LYS A 108 -13.47 5.21 9.71
C LYS A 108 -13.41 4.41 11.03
N LYS A 109 -14.26 3.40 11.20
CA LYS A 109 -14.20 2.53 12.39
C LYS A 109 -12.85 1.82 12.55
N ARG A 110 -12.28 1.34 11.45
CA ARG A 110 -10.93 0.71 11.47
C ARG A 110 -9.83 1.73 11.72
N PHE A 111 -9.96 2.92 11.12
CA PHE A 111 -9.01 4.01 11.36
C PHE A 111 -9.00 4.41 12.84
N ASN A 112 -10.18 4.54 13.47
CA ASN A 112 -10.27 4.90 14.89
C ASN A 112 -9.64 3.84 15.83
N VAL A 113 -9.72 2.55 15.46
CA VAL A 113 -9.09 1.47 16.25
C VAL A 113 -7.59 1.38 16.01
N ARG A 114 -7.14 1.60 14.77
CA ARG A 114 -5.76 1.39 14.34
C ARG A 114 -4.89 2.64 14.43
N GLY A 115 -5.50 3.84 14.40
CA GLY A 115 -4.81 5.13 14.39
C GLY A 115 -4.32 5.59 13.03
N TYR A 116 -4.17 4.69 12.05
CA TYR A 116 -3.60 4.98 10.72
C TYR A 116 -4.12 4.06 9.61
N ASN A 117 -3.92 4.51 8.37
CA ASN A 117 -4.07 3.67 7.18
C ASN A 117 -2.67 3.27 6.67
N GLN A 118 -2.38 1.98 6.65
CA GLN A 118 -1.07 1.42 6.24
C GLN A 118 -0.68 1.86 4.84
N SER A 119 -1.62 1.71 3.89
CA SER A 119 -1.40 2.06 2.49
C SER A 119 -1.12 3.55 2.34
N GLU A 120 -1.75 4.40 3.16
CA GLU A 120 -1.56 5.84 3.14
C GLU A 120 -0.16 6.26 3.61
N LEU A 121 0.33 5.69 4.72
CA LEU A 121 1.66 5.99 5.24
C LEU A 121 2.74 5.65 4.21
N ILE A 122 2.64 4.47 3.58
CA ILE A 122 3.57 4.03 2.54
C ILE A 122 3.47 4.93 1.30
N ALA A 123 2.27 5.20 0.78
CA ALA A 123 2.07 6.03 -0.40
C ALA A 123 2.62 7.44 -0.23
N LYS A 124 2.40 8.03 0.96
CA LYS A 124 2.91 9.35 1.32
C LYS A 124 4.44 9.37 1.35
N GLU A 125 5.06 8.35 1.93
CA GLU A 125 6.52 8.24 2.00
C GLU A 125 7.16 8.01 0.62
N ILE A 126 6.54 7.17 -0.21
CA ILE A 126 6.96 6.96 -1.60
C ILE A 126 6.94 8.28 -2.38
N ALA A 127 5.84 9.03 -2.31
CA ALA A 127 5.69 10.27 -3.08
C ALA A 127 6.65 11.39 -2.65
N LYS A 128 7.17 11.35 -1.42
CA LYS A 128 8.25 12.28 -0.99
C LYS A 128 9.59 11.97 -1.66
N ASN A 129 9.84 10.70 -1.97
CA ASN A 129 11.13 10.22 -2.44
C ASN A 129 11.19 9.95 -3.95
N ILE A 130 10.04 9.69 -4.59
CA ILE A 130 9.95 9.44 -6.02
C ILE A 130 9.38 10.67 -6.72
N LYS A 131 10.21 11.31 -7.54
CA LYS A 131 9.79 12.46 -8.36
C LYS A 131 8.71 12.03 -9.37
N ASN A 132 7.82 12.98 -9.71
CA ASN A 132 6.78 12.87 -10.76
C ASN A 132 5.57 11.98 -10.41
N ILE A 133 5.43 11.50 -9.19
CA ILE A 133 4.18 10.88 -8.72
C ILE A 133 3.57 11.72 -7.60
N LYS A 134 2.31 12.11 -7.74
CA LYS A 134 1.60 12.94 -6.77
C LYS A 134 0.81 12.07 -5.80
N PHE A 135 0.95 12.32 -4.50
CA PHE A 135 0.13 11.66 -3.48
C PHE A 135 -1.24 12.33 -3.34
N GLU A 136 -2.32 11.53 -3.38
CA GLU A 136 -3.69 12.00 -3.15
C GLU A 136 -4.45 11.00 -2.27
N ASN A 137 -4.88 11.43 -1.08
CA ASN A 137 -5.65 10.63 -0.12
C ASN A 137 -7.11 11.11 0.06
N ASN A 138 -7.51 12.17 -0.65
CA ASN A 138 -8.79 12.82 -0.53
C ASN A 138 -9.71 12.60 -1.77
N ILE A 139 -9.43 11.57 -2.54
CA ILE A 139 -10.19 11.20 -3.73
C ILE A 139 -11.08 9.99 -3.45
N LEU A 140 -10.55 8.92 -2.89
CA LEU A 140 -11.24 7.64 -2.68
C LEU A 140 -11.55 7.45 -1.19
N PHE A 141 -12.78 7.05 -0.86
CA PHE A 141 -13.25 6.88 0.53
C PHE A 141 -13.97 5.55 0.68
N LYS A 142 -13.71 4.84 1.78
CA LYS A 142 -14.47 3.65 2.16
C LYS A 142 -15.67 4.04 3.02
N ILE A 143 -16.88 3.89 2.48
CA ILE A 143 -18.13 4.33 3.12
C ILE A 143 -18.84 3.21 3.90
N GLN A 144 -18.59 1.93 3.57
CA GLN A 144 -19.19 0.81 4.26
C GLN A 144 -18.17 0.07 5.14
N ASN A 145 -18.55 -0.28 6.35
CA ASN A 145 -17.76 -1.11 7.24
C ASN A 145 -17.98 -2.59 6.92
N THR A 146 -17.36 -3.04 5.84
CA THR A 146 -17.44 -4.44 5.43
C THR A 146 -16.65 -5.35 6.38
N ASN A 147 -17.11 -6.59 6.57
CA ASN A 147 -16.41 -7.59 7.39
C ASN A 147 -14.96 -7.79 6.93
N PRO A 148 -14.03 -8.17 7.84
CA PRO A 148 -12.65 -8.47 7.46
C PRO A 148 -12.64 -9.53 6.36
N GLN A 149 -11.94 -9.25 5.25
CA GLN A 149 -11.89 -10.18 4.12
C GLN A 149 -11.23 -11.51 4.46
N SER A 150 -10.42 -11.56 5.53
CA SER A 150 -9.79 -12.79 6.03
C SER A 150 -10.80 -13.84 6.55
N THR A 151 -12.03 -13.43 6.89
CA THR A 151 -13.09 -14.33 7.40
C THR A 151 -14.09 -14.76 6.34
N LEU A 152 -13.95 -14.32 5.09
CA LEU A 152 -14.93 -14.53 4.02
C LEU A 152 -14.37 -15.41 2.91
N ASN A 153 -15.26 -16.17 2.24
CA ASN A 153 -14.93 -16.90 1.02
C ASN A 153 -14.77 -15.92 -0.17
N LYS A 154 -14.33 -16.43 -1.34
CA LYS A 154 -14.01 -15.62 -2.52
C LYS A 154 -15.23 -14.87 -3.09
N LEU A 155 -16.42 -15.48 -3.08
CA LEU A 155 -17.67 -14.90 -3.57
C LEU A 155 -18.13 -13.77 -2.64
N ASP A 156 -18.14 -14.01 -1.34
CA ASP A 156 -18.55 -13.01 -0.34
C ASP A 156 -17.63 -11.78 -0.34
N ARG A 157 -16.34 -11.96 -0.62
CA ARG A 157 -15.39 -10.83 -0.78
C ARG A 157 -15.76 -9.94 -1.96
N SER A 158 -16.22 -10.52 -3.06
CA SER A 158 -16.63 -9.75 -4.24
C SER A 158 -17.91 -8.93 -3.96
N ILE A 159 -18.90 -9.55 -3.34
CA ILE A 159 -20.17 -8.89 -2.98
C ILE A 159 -19.93 -7.77 -1.96
N ASN A 160 -19.10 -8.01 -0.94
CA ASN A 160 -18.76 -7.03 0.08
C ASN A 160 -17.96 -5.82 -0.44
N ALA A 161 -17.25 -5.96 -1.53
CA ALA A 161 -16.52 -4.84 -2.13
C ALA A 161 -17.42 -3.91 -2.95
N GLN A 162 -18.53 -4.43 -3.49
CA GLN A 162 -19.46 -3.62 -4.31
C GLN A 162 -20.08 -2.49 -3.48
N ASN A 163 -20.06 -1.28 -4.05
CA ASN A 163 -20.61 -0.07 -3.44
C ASN A 163 -20.03 0.30 -2.05
N ALA A 164 -18.90 -0.33 -1.66
CA ALA A 164 -18.25 -0.04 -0.39
C ALA A 164 -17.42 1.25 -0.42
N TYR A 165 -17.21 1.82 -1.60
CA TYR A 165 -16.35 2.99 -1.80
C TYR A 165 -17.11 4.13 -2.48
N SER A 166 -16.67 5.36 -2.24
CA SER A 166 -17.13 6.57 -2.88
C SER A 166 -15.96 7.43 -3.34
N ILE A 167 -16.22 8.38 -4.23
CA ILE A 167 -15.22 9.29 -4.77
C ILE A 167 -15.60 10.74 -4.49
N LYS A 168 -14.59 11.58 -4.27
CA LYS A 168 -14.67 13.05 -4.23
C LYS A 168 -13.54 13.63 -5.07
N ASN A 169 -13.63 14.90 -5.44
CA ASN A 169 -12.58 15.61 -6.19
C ASN A 169 -12.17 14.86 -7.49
N SER A 170 -13.15 14.26 -8.17
CA SER A 170 -12.91 13.39 -9.33
C SER A 170 -12.31 14.15 -10.54
N GLU A 171 -12.44 15.48 -10.59
CA GLU A 171 -11.84 16.33 -11.59
C GLU A 171 -10.31 16.17 -11.69
N ARG A 172 -9.67 15.79 -10.58
CA ARG A 172 -8.21 15.54 -10.50
C ARG A 172 -7.78 14.26 -11.19
N LEU A 173 -8.71 13.36 -11.51
CA LEU A 173 -8.44 12.07 -12.16
C LEU A 173 -8.42 12.16 -13.67
N LYS A 174 -8.99 13.22 -14.25
CA LYS A 174 -9.22 13.33 -15.70
C LYS A 174 -7.91 13.13 -16.47
N ASN A 175 -7.91 12.10 -17.32
CA ASN A 175 -6.78 11.69 -18.16
C ASN A 175 -5.49 11.34 -17.41
N LYS A 176 -5.55 11.00 -16.09
CA LYS A 176 -4.40 10.61 -15.28
C LYS A 176 -4.21 9.10 -15.23
N ASN A 177 -2.96 8.68 -15.20
CA ASN A 177 -2.57 7.31 -14.89
C ASN A 177 -2.48 7.18 -13.36
N ILE A 178 -3.25 6.29 -12.79
CA ILE A 178 -3.41 6.14 -11.34
C ILE A 178 -2.72 4.87 -10.87
N LEU A 179 -1.92 4.96 -9.81
CA LEU A 179 -1.38 3.82 -9.08
C LEU A 179 -2.14 3.68 -7.76
N LEU A 180 -2.90 2.59 -7.60
CA LEU A 180 -3.49 2.23 -6.32
C LEU A 180 -2.48 1.44 -5.49
N LEU A 181 -2.31 1.83 -4.22
CA LEU A 181 -1.48 1.11 -3.26
C LEU A 181 -2.36 0.45 -2.20
N ASP A 182 -2.19 -0.87 -2.04
CA ASP A 182 -2.79 -1.64 -0.94
C ASP A 182 -1.72 -2.50 -0.27
N ASP A 183 -2.02 -3.11 0.87
CA ASP A 183 -1.07 -3.93 1.62
C ASP A 183 -1.00 -5.37 1.09
N ILE A 184 -2.13 -6.04 0.85
CA ILE A 184 -2.19 -7.44 0.42
C ILE A 184 -3.20 -7.60 -0.72
N TYR A 185 -2.77 -8.28 -1.76
CA TYR A 185 -3.65 -8.77 -2.82
C TYR A 185 -4.01 -10.23 -2.55
N THR A 186 -5.29 -10.49 -2.30
CA THR A 186 -5.82 -11.86 -2.20
C THR A 186 -6.64 -12.20 -3.44
N THR A 187 -7.93 -11.86 -3.47
CA THR A 187 -8.80 -12.02 -4.63
C THR A 187 -8.78 -10.84 -5.58
N GLY A 188 -8.21 -9.72 -5.14
CA GLY A 188 -8.23 -8.46 -5.87
C GLY A 188 -9.57 -7.72 -5.86
N SER A 189 -10.58 -8.21 -5.13
CA SER A 189 -11.94 -7.60 -5.11
C SER A 189 -11.91 -6.14 -4.66
N THR A 190 -11.12 -5.82 -3.63
CA THR A 190 -10.96 -4.45 -3.12
C THR A 190 -10.40 -3.51 -4.18
N VAL A 191 -9.23 -3.84 -4.72
CA VAL A 191 -8.55 -2.98 -5.69
C VAL A 191 -9.31 -2.92 -7.01
N ASN A 192 -10.03 -3.99 -7.40
CA ASN A 192 -10.84 -4.00 -8.60
C ASN A 192 -12.06 -3.06 -8.47
N GLU A 193 -12.75 -3.05 -7.33
CA GLU A 193 -13.86 -2.13 -7.08
C GLU A 193 -13.37 -0.68 -7.00
N CYS A 194 -12.26 -0.41 -6.31
CA CYS A 194 -11.63 0.90 -6.31
C CYS A 194 -11.28 1.36 -7.74
N SER A 195 -10.72 0.47 -8.55
CA SER A 195 -10.37 0.74 -9.94
C SER A 195 -11.61 1.01 -10.79
N ARG A 196 -12.70 0.24 -10.61
CA ARG A 196 -13.97 0.45 -11.29
C ARG A 196 -14.49 1.88 -11.09
N ILE A 197 -14.52 2.33 -9.84
CA ILE A 197 -14.98 3.68 -9.49
C ILE A 197 -14.07 4.75 -10.09
N LEU A 198 -12.76 4.59 -10.04
CA LEU A 198 -11.80 5.51 -10.64
C LEU A 198 -11.96 5.58 -12.17
N LYS A 199 -12.15 4.44 -12.85
CA LYS A 199 -12.42 4.38 -14.29
C LYS A 199 -13.71 5.11 -14.69
N LEU A 200 -14.79 4.92 -13.92
CA LEU A 200 -16.06 5.63 -14.13
C LEU A 200 -15.93 7.15 -13.95
N ASN A 201 -14.88 7.60 -13.27
CA ASN A 201 -14.56 9.02 -13.05
C ASN A 201 -13.35 9.49 -13.89
N ASN A 202 -13.19 8.93 -15.09
CA ASN A 202 -12.27 9.37 -16.13
C ASN A 202 -10.76 9.19 -15.83
N ALA A 203 -10.37 8.28 -14.93
CA ALA A 203 -8.99 7.84 -14.85
C ALA A 203 -8.58 7.13 -16.16
N LYS A 204 -7.40 7.49 -16.70
CA LYS A 204 -6.91 6.97 -18.00
C LYS A 204 -6.49 5.51 -17.87
N ASN A 205 -5.47 5.23 -17.05
CA ASN A 205 -5.00 3.88 -16.74
C ASN A 205 -4.90 3.70 -15.23
N ILE A 206 -5.05 2.46 -14.79
CA ILE A 206 -4.91 2.10 -13.37
C ILE A 206 -3.97 0.92 -13.28
N GLY A 207 -2.96 1.05 -12.44
CA GLY A 207 -2.11 -0.03 -11.96
C GLY A 207 -2.25 -0.20 -10.47
N ILE A 208 -1.82 -1.36 -10.00
CA ILE A 208 -1.86 -1.72 -8.59
C ILE A 208 -0.44 -1.98 -8.10
N ILE A 209 -0.14 -1.58 -6.88
CA ILE A 209 1.02 -2.06 -6.14
C ILE A 209 0.58 -2.56 -4.78
N THR A 210 1.10 -3.72 -4.37
CA THR A 210 0.89 -4.27 -3.02
C THR A 210 2.20 -4.77 -2.41
N LEU A 211 2.25 -4.81 -1.08
CA LEU A 211 3.40 -5.40 -0.37
C LEU A 211 3.45 -6.90 -0.64
N ALA A 212 2.30 -7.59 -0.61
CA ALA A 212 2.28 -9.03 -0.85
C ALA A 212 1.07 -9.48 -1.67
N LYS A 213 1.25 -10.63 -2.33
CA LYS A 213 0.19 -11.38 -3.02
C LYS A 213 0.08 -12.78 -2.42
N ASP A 214 -1.18 -13.19 -2.14
CA ASP A 214 -1.59 -14.52 -1.67
C ASP A 214 -1.82 -15.48 -2.86
#